data_d538f04515bd9dc423c3d6c527f6316e
#
_entry.id   d538f04515bd9dc423c3d6c527f6316e
#
_cell.length_a   1.000
_cell.length_b   1.000
_cell.length_c   1.000
_cell.angle_alpha   90.00
_cell.angle_beta   90.00
_cell.angle_gamma   90.00
#
_symmetry.space_group_name_H-M   'P 1'
#
loop_
_entity.id
_entity.type
_entity.pdbx_description
1 polymer ?
#
loop_
_entity_poly.entity_id
_entity_poly.type
_entity_poly.pdbx_seq_one_letter_code
_entity_poly.pdbx_strand_id
1 'polypeptide(L)'
;MVAGINAAGGEARYPGSTGVTTVKLFGLEVATLGPTTAMAEKMGMTPVSIRITGSTRLSYYPGGKNLTVKLLANPSNGKLLGAQLVGEEGATLRANFASMAAHLGLTVQEFAEIETCYSPPLAPVWDPVTIAAQALLRKLRPPIPKASATVSNS
;
A
#
# COMPACT_ATOMS: atom_id res chain seq x y z
N MET A 1 -9.72 -23.63 -11.47
CA MET A 1 -9.25 -24.66 -10.49
C MET A 1 -10.36 -25.10 -9.55
N VAL A 2 -11.00 -24.22 -8.76
CA VAL A 2 -12.10 -24.59 -7.84
C VAL A 2 -13.26 -25.33 -8.56
N ALA A 3 -13.75 -24.78 -9.68
CA ALA A 3 -14.81 -25.41 -10.46
C ALA A 3 -14.44 -26.82 -10.96
N GLY A 4 -13.21 -27.01 -11.45
CA GLY A 4 -12.74 -28.32 -11.91
C GLY A 4 -12.61 -29.35 -10.78
N ILE A 5 -12.13 -28.93 -9.60
CA ILE A 5 -12.07 -29.79 -8.42
C ILE A 5 -13.47 -30.23 -8.01
N ASN A 6 -14.42 -29.29 -7.96
CA ASN A 6 -15.79 -29.57 -7.54
C ASN A 6 -16.57 -30.43 -8.59
N ALA A 7 -16.30 -30.17 -9.87
CA ALA A 7 -16.87 -31.02 -10.95
C ALA A 7 -16.37 -32.47 -10.89
N ALA A 8 -15.15 -32.67 -10.34
CA ALA A 8 -14.59 -34.01 -10.11
C ALA A 8 -14.96 -34.61 -8.74
N GLY A 9 -15.94 -34.04 -8.03
CA GLY A 9 -16.40 -34.53 -6.74
C GLY A 9 -15.65 -34.03 -5.53
N GLY A 10 -14.76 -33.02 -5.68
CA GLY A 10 -14.07 -32.36 -4.57
C GLY A 10 -14.87 -31.24 -3.92
N GLU A 11 -14.38 -30.69 -2.80
CA GLU A 11 -15.03 -29.65 -2.00
C GLU A 11 -14.15 -28.38 -1.89
N ALA A 12 -13.59 -27.90 -3.00
CA ALA A 12 -12.78 -26.69 -3.00
C ALA A 12 -13.65 -25.43 -2.87
N ARG A 13 -13.18 -24.47 -2.06
CA ARG A 13 -13.84 -23.16 -1.91
C ARG A 13 -12.98 -22.06 -2.52
N TYR A 14 -13.61 -21.09 -3.14
CA TYR A 14 -12.94 -19.91 -3.65
C TYR A 14 -12.63 -18.96 -2.47
N PRO A 15 -11.36 -18.58 -2.24
CA PRO A 15 -10.97 -17.77 -1.08
C PRO A 15 -11.33 -16.28 -1.21
N GLY A 16 -11.92 -15.87 -2.33
CA GLY A 16 -12.18 -14.49 -2.65
C GLY A 16 -11.07 -13.84 -3.49
N SER A 17 -11.20 -12.56 -3.74
CA SER A 17 -10.25 -11.75 -4.50
C SER A 17 -10.11 -10.36 -3.89
N THR A 18 -8.89 -9.85 -3.84
CA THR A 18 -8.60 -8.46 -3.49
C THR A 18 -8.80 -7.49 -4.67
N GLY A 19 -9.25 -7.98 -5.83
CA GLY A 19 -9.49 -7.16 -7.02
C GLY A 19 -8.24 -6.51 -7.58
N VAL A 20 -7.11 -7.24 -7.58
CA VAL A 20 -5.84 -6.72 -8.12
C VAL A 20 -5.93 -6.57 -9.63
N THR A 21 -5.64 -5.38 -10.12
CA THR A 21 -5.68 -5.07 -11.55
C THR A 21 -4.52 -4.16 -11.92
N THR A 22 -3.97 -4.36 -13.10
CA THR A 22 -2.94 -3.49 -13.67
C THR A 22 -3.21 -3.24 -15.15
N VAL A 23 -2.82 -2.06 -15.62
CA VAL A 23 -2.89 -1.66 -17.02
C VAL A 23 -1.70 -0.76 -17.35
N LYS A 24 -1.22 -0.84 -18.59
CA LYS A 24 -0.23 0.09 -19.13
C LYS A 24 -0.89 1.00 -20.17
N LEU A 25 -0.89 2.31 -19.89
CA LEU A 25 -1.51 3.34 -20.75
C LEU A 25 -0.51 4.48 -20.96
N PHE A 26 -0.25 4.84 -22.22
CA PHE A 26 0.61 5.98 -22.59
C PHE A 26 1.97 6.02 -21.88
N GLY A 27 2.59 4.84 -21.70
CA GLY A 27 3.87 4.74 -21.00
C GLY A 27 3.76 4.66 -19.47
N LEU A 28 2.58 4.83 -18.88
CA LEU A 28 2.34 4.71 -17.45
C LEU A 28 1.81 3.32 -17.09
N GLU A 29 2.35 2.75 -16.03
CA GLU A 29 1.74 1.63 -15.31
C GLU A 29 0.74 2.19 -14.31
N VAL A 30 -0.48 1.67 -14.33
CA VAL A 30 -1.52 1.93 -13.34
C VAL A 30 -1.91 0.62 -12.70
N ALA A 31 -1.77 0.52 -11.41
CA ALA A 31 -2.11 -0.68 -10.65
C ALA A 31 -3.02 -0.35 -9.47
N THR A 32 -3.99 -1.23 -9.22
CA THR A 32 -4.94 -1.08 -8.11
C THR A 32 -5.17 -2.41 -7.42
N LEU A 33 -5.49 -2.34 -6.14
CA LEU A 33 -6.00 -3.46 -5.36
C LEU A 33 -6.97 -2.94 -4.30
N GLY A 34 -7.94 -3.76 -3.95
CA GLY A 34 -8.95 -3.40 -2.97
C GLY A 34 -9.81 -2.21 -3.38
N PRO A 35 -10.60 -1.64 -2.46
CA PRO A 35 -11.46 -0.51 -2.76
C PRO A 35 -10.66 0.79 -2.94
N THR A 36 -11.18 1.69 -3.75
CA THR A 36 -10.82 3.11 -3.70
C THR A 36 -11.47 3.78 -2.48
N THR A 37 -11.06 5.00 -2.13
CA THR A 37 -11.70 5.77 -1.03
C THR A 37 -13.20 5.86 -1.25
N ALA A 38 -13.64 6.27 -2.45
CA ALA A 38 -15.05 6.41 -2.78
C ALA A 38 -15.82 5.07 -2.76
N MET A 39 -15.18 3.97 -3.13
CA MET A 39 -15.81 2.63 -3.02
C MET A 39 -15.95 2.22 -1.56
N ALA A 40 -14.93 2.43 -0.74
CA ALA A 40 -14.96 2.13 0.69
C ALA A 40 -16.06 2.95 1.40
N GLU A 41 -16.17 4.23 1.09
CA GLU A 41 -17.23 5.10 1.63
C GLU A 41 -18.64 4.63 1.24
N LYS A 42 -18.83 4.22 -0.04
CA LYS A 42 -20.11 3.62 -0.48
C LYS A 42 -20.44 2.29 0.22
N MET A 43 -19.43 1.59 0.71
CA MET A 43 -19.57 0.36 1.51
C MET A 43 -19.79 0.67 3.02
N GLY A 44 -19.95 1.93 3.39
CA GLY A 44 -20.15 2.36 4.77
C GLY A 44 -18.87 2.41 5.62
N MET A 45 -17.71 2.32 5.00
CA MET A 45 -16.42 2.44 5.69
C MET A 45 -15.92 3.89 5.66
N THR A 46 -15.17 4.29 6.67
CA THR A 46 -14.46 5.58 6.75
C THR A 46 -12.95 5.33 6.72
N PRO A 47 -12.35 5.02 5.56
CA PRO A 47 -10.95 4.66 5.49
C PRO A 47 -10.05 5.87 5.74
N VAL A 48 -8.91 5.64 6.38
CA VAL A 48 -7.81 6.60 6.39
C VAL A 48 -6.93 6.34 5.18
N SER A 49 -6.54 7.37 4.47
CA SER A 49 -5.68 7.23 3.29
C SER A 49 -4.55 8.24 3.27
N ILE A 50 -3.47 7.87 2.60
CA ILE A 50 -2.33 8.72 2.29
C ILE A 50 -1.98 8.59 0.81
N ARG A 51 -1.46 9.66 0.22
CA ARG A 51 -0.86 9.65 -1.12
C ARG A 51 0.51 10.29 -1.03
N ILE A 52 1.51 9.61 -1.54
CA ILE A 52 2.87 10.12 -1.69
C ILE A 52 3.37 9.92 -3.11
N THR A 53 4.37 10.67 -3.48
CA THR A 53 5.16 10.41 -4.69
C THR A 53 6.60 10.21 -4.27
N GLY A 54 7.21 9.13 -4.72
CA GLY A 54 8.61 8.80 -4.48
C GLY A 54 9.30 8.40 -5.76
N SER A 55 10.62 8.25 -5.72
CA SER A 55 11.41 7.77 -6.85
C SER A 55 11.56 6.25 -6.80
N THR A 56 11.60 5.62 -7.98
CA THR A 56 11.89 4.18 -8.10
C THR A 56 13.35 3.83 -7.82
N ARG A 57 14.25 4.83 -7.80
CA ARG A 57 15.70 4.70 -7.50
C ARG A 57 16.17 5.86 -6.63
N LEU A 58 17.38 5.77 -6.13
CA LEU A 58 18.00 6.88 -5.41
C LEU A 58 18.21 8.08 -6.34
N SER A 59 18.06 9.30 -5.80
CA SER A 59 18.07 10.54 -6.58
C SER A 59 19.39 10.81 -7.33
N TYR A 60 20.51 10.29 -6.82
CA TYR A 60 21.81 10.40 -7.48
C TYR A 60 22.05 9.33 -8.55
N TYR A 61 21.19 8.30 -8.64
CA TYR A 61 21.32 7.25 -9.63
C TYR A 61 20.45 7.58 -10.86
N PRO A 62 21.02 7.56 -12.08
CA PRO A 62 20.28 7.97 -13.28
C PRO A 62 19.14 6.99 -13.62
N GLY A 63 18.13 7.53 -14.29
CA GLY A 63 17.00 6.75 -14.82
C GLY A 63 15.90 6.44 -13.81
N GLY A 64 15.95 6.96 -12.59
CA GLY A 64 14.85 6.86 -11.64
C GLY A 64 13.58 7.55 -12.16
N LYS A 65 12.42 6.95 -11.88
CA LYS A 65 11.11 7.44 -12.30
C LYS A 65 10.24 7.76 -11.09
N ASN A 66 9.33 8.71 -11.25
CA ASN A 66 8.36 9.01 -10.22
C ASN A 66 7.29 7.92 -10.15
N LEU A 67 6.97 7.52 -8.93
CA LEU A 67 5.87 6.61 -8.62
C LEU A 67 4.98 7.25 -7.56
N THR A 68 3.72 7.44 -7.90
CA THR A 68 2.69 7.87 -6.95
C THR A 68 2.03 6.65 -6.35
N VAL A 69 1.99 6.60 -5.03
CA VAL A 69 1.39 5.53 -4.23
C VAL A 69 0.31 6.12 -3.34
N LYS A 70 -0.89 5.57 -3.42
CA LYS A 70 -1.97 5.83 -2.48
C LYS A 70 -2.28 4.54 -1.74
N LEU A 71 -2.27 4.58 -0.39
CA LEU A 71 -2.68 3.48 0.47
C LEU A 71 -3.93 3.86 1.26
N LEU A 72 -4.78 2.86 1.52
CA LEU A 72 -5.96 2.97 2.35
C LEU A 72 -5.91 1.95 3.47
N ALA A 73 -6.32 2.36 4.67
CA ALA A 73 -6.41 1.47 5.84
C ALA A 73 -7.74 1.64 6.58
N ASN A 74 -8.11 0.59 7.27
CA ASN A 74 -9.21 0.61 8.22
C ASN A 74 -8.73 1.23 9.55
N PRO A 75 -9.28 2.37 9.99
CA PRO A 75 -8.83 3.01 11.22
C PRO A 75 -9.13 2.20 12.49
N SER A 76 -10.11 1.30 12.46
CA SER A 76 -10.52 0.52 13.64
C SER A 76 -9.53 -0.60 13.99
N ASN A 77 -8.87 -1.20 12.99
CA ASN A 77 -7.98 -2.35 13.18
C ASN A 77 -6.62 -2.20 12.50
N GLY A 78 -6.37 -1.06 11.84
CA GLY A 78 -5.12 -0.76 11.16
C GLY A 78 -4.83 -1.59 9.91
N LYS A 79 -5.73 -2.45 9.45
CA LYS A 79 -5.49 -3.32 8.29
C LYS A 79 -5.43 -2.54 7.00
N LEU A 80 -4.52 -2.95 6.11
CA LEU A 80 -4.44 -2.44 4.75
C LEU A 80 -5.70 -2.87 3.97
N LEU A 81 -6.45 -1.91 3.45
CA LEU A 81 -7.68 -2.15 2.68
C LEU A 81 -7.45 -2.15 1.18
N GLY A 82 -6.58 -1.26 0.71
CA GLY A 82 -6.38 -1.09 -0.73
C GLY A 82 -5.21 -0.18 -1.06
N ALA A 83 -4.81 -0.22 -2.33
CA ALA A 83 -3.77 0.65 -2.86
C ALA A 83 -4.06 1.04 -4.31
N GLN A 84 -3.58 2.22 -4.72
CA GLN A 84 -3.52 2.67 -6.10
C GLN A 84 -2.11 3.21 -6.37
N LEU A 85 -1.50 2.72 -7.44
CA LEU A 85 -0.14 3.06 -7.83
C LEU A 85 -0.11 3.52 -9.29
N VAL A 86 0.61 4.60 -9.55
CA VAL A 86 0.78 5.14 -10.92
C VAL A 86 2.21 5.61 -11.09
N GLY A 87 2.86 5.17 -12.16
CA GLY A 87 4.22 5.59 -12.52
C GLY A 87 4.65 5.06 -13.87
N GLU A 88 5.78 5.51 -14.37
CA GLU A 88 6.33 5.04 -15.64
C GLU A 88 6.89 3.62 -15.54
N GLU A 89 7.32 3.22 -14.33
CA GLU A 89 7.87 1.88 -14.05
C GLU A 89 7.58 1.43 -12.61
N GLY A 90 7.45 0.13 -12.41
CA GLY A 90 7.45 -0.51 -11.10
C GLY A 90 6.17 -0.38 -10.29
N ALA A 91 5.08 0.19 -10.85
CA ALA A 91 3.79 0.25 -10.16
C ALA A 91 3.19 -1.14 -10.00
N THR A 92 3.26 -1.98 -11.04
CA THR A 92 2.71 -3.35 -11.03
C THR A 92 3.39 -4.25 -10.00
N LEU A 93 4.73 -4.24 -9.95
CA LEU A 93 5.48 -5.07 -8.99
C LEU A 93 5.18 -4.68 -7.54
N ARG A 94 5.10 -3.39 -7.28
CA ARG A 94 4.78 -2.87 -5.94
C ARG A 94 3.32 -3.10 -5.54
N ALA A 95 2.41 -3.10 -6.51
CA ALA A 95 1.02 -3.49 -6.27
C ALA A 95 0.91 -4.97 -5.87
N ASN A 96 1.71 -5.87 -6.46
CA ASN A 96 1.77 -7.27 -6.03
C ASN A 96 2.24 -7.39 -4.58
N PHE A 97 3.25 -6.61 -4.18
CA PHE A 97 3.71 -6.56 -2.79
C PHE A 97 2.61 -6.09 -1.83
N ALA A 98 1.92 -4.99 -2.15
CA ALA A 98 0.79 -4.51 -1.37
C ALA A 98 -0.41 -5.49 -1.38
N SER A 99 -0.61 -6.22 -2.49
CA SER A 99 -1.65 -7.25 -2.60
C SER A 99 -1.41 -8.42 -1.66
N MET A 100 -0.16 -8.87 -1.52
CA MET A 100 0.19 -9.92 -0.56
C MET A 100 -0.14 -9.47 0.87
N ALA A 101 0.22 -8.24 1.23
CA ALA A 101 -0.09 -7.70 2.55
C ALA A 101 -1.60 -7.63 2.82
N ALA A 102 -2.39 -7.13 1.85
CA ALA A 102 -3.84 -7.07 1.95
C ALA A 102 -4.49 -8.46 2.01
N HIS A 103 -4.01 -9.42 1.21
CA HIS A 103 -4.49 -10.81 1.20
C HIS A 103 -4.25 -11.52 2.53
N LEU A 104 -3.09 -11.30 3.13
CA LEU A 104 -2.73 -11.84 4.45
C LEU A 104 -3.40 -11.09 5.61
N GLY A 105 -4.09 -9.98 5.32
CA GLY A 105 -4.78 -9.16 6.32
C GLY A 105 -3.83 -8.41 7.24
N LEU A 106 -2.62 -8.08 6.75
CA LEU A 106 -1.63 -7.34 7.53
C LEU A 106 -2.13 -5.93 7.88
N THR A 107 -1.72 -5.47 9.05
CA THR A 107 -1.85 -4.07 9.44
C THR A 107 -0.85 -3.20 8.67
N VAL A 108 -1.14 -1.90 8.61
CA VAL A 108 -0.20 -0.91 8.03
C VAL A 108 1.13 -0.90 8.77
N GLN A 109 1.14 -1.20 10.08
CA GLN A 109 2.36 -1.30 10.86
C GLN A 109 3.21 -2.49 10.40
N GLU A 110 2.63 -3.70 10.36
CA GLU A 110 3.33 -4.89 9.87
C GLU A 110 3.82 -4.70 8.44
N PHE A 111 3.01 -4.08 7.58
CA PHE A 111 3.39 -3.79 6.20
C PHE A 111 4.55 -2.79 6.09
N ALA A 112 4.61 -1.78 6.95
CA ALA A 112 5.69 -0.80 7.00
C ALA A 112 7.02 -1.37 7.52
N GLU A 113 6.96 -2.49 8.25
CA GLU A 113 8.11 -3.18 8.85
C GLU A 113 8.70 -4.26 7.91
N ILE A 114 8.01 -4.59 6.81
CA ILE A 114 8.53 -5.57 5.84
C ILE A 114 9.80 -5.02 5.18
N GLU A 115 10.85 -5.82 5.24
CA GLU A 115 12.12 -5.51 4.60
C GLU A 115 11.99 -5.60 3.07
N THR A 116 12.53 -4.62 2.36
CA THR A 116 12.54 -4.56 0.89
C THR A 116 13.96 -4.56 0.35
N CYS A 117 14.15 -5.12 -0.84
CA CYS A 117 15.44 -5.13 -1.50
C CYS A 117 15.95 -3.72 -1.75
N TYR A 118 17.25 -3.54 -1.54
CA TYR A 118 17.96 -2.30 -1.82
C TYR A 118 19.13 -2.54 -2.78
N SER A 119 19.20 -1.72 -3.81
CA SER A 119 20.39 -1.56 -4.66
C SER A 119 20.28 -0.23 -5.41
N PRO A 120 21.32 0.63 -5.43
CA PRO A 120 21.25 1.95 -6.06
C PRO A 120 20.65 1.97 -7.46
N PRO A 121 20.98 1.03 -8.37
CA PRO A 121 20.42 1.00 -9.72
C PRO A 121 19.00 0.45 -9.82
N LEU A 122 18.49 -0.23 -8.79
CA LEU A 122 17.23 -0.99 -8.86
C LEU A 122 16.15 -0.48 -7.91
N ALA A 123 16.52 -0.10 -6.69
CA ALA A 123 15.57 0.28 -5.66
C ALA A 123 16.19 1.24 -4.65
N PRO A 124 15.43 2.19 -4.09
CA PRO A 124 15.88 3.03 -2.98
C PRO A 124 15.92 2.24 -1.67
N VAL A 125 16.63 2.76 -0.65
CA VAL A 125 16.66 2.17 0.71
C VAL A 125 15.25 2.04 1.30
N TRP A 126 14.43 3.08 1.11
CA TRP A 126 13.03 3.09 1.49
C TRP A 126 12.18 3.08 0.23
N ASP A 127 11.55 1.95 -0.05
CA ASP A 127 10.64 1.85 -1.19
C ASP A 127 9.47 2.84 -1.05
N PRO A 128 9.00 3.46 -2.14
CA PRO A 128 7.84 4.36 -2.09
C PRO A 128 6.61 3.76 -1.41
N VAL A 129 6.39 2.45 -1.51
CA VAL A 129 5.28 1.79 -0.82
C VAL A 129 5.52 1.75 0.69
N THR A 130 6.74 1.47 1.13
CA THR A 130 7.13 1.50 2.54
C THR A 130 7.01 2.92 3.12
N ILE A 131 7.46 3.94 2.38
CA ILE A 131 7.30 5.35 2.78
C ILE A 131 5.81 5.70 2.93
N ALA A 132 4.97 5.25 1.98
CA ALA A 132 3.53 5.46 2.07
C ALA A 132 2.92 4.77 3.30
N ALA A 133 3.33 3.53 3.60
CA ALA A 133 2.87 2.80 4.77
C ALA A 133 3.27 3.50 6.07
N GLN A 134 4.51 3.96 6.20
CA GLN A 134 4.98 4.72 7.35
C GLN A 134 4.22 6.06 7.52
N ALA A 135 3.93 6.76 6.42
CA ALA A 135 3.14 7.98 6.44
C ALA A 135 1.68 7.71 6.85
N LEU A 136 1.08 6.63 6.36
CA LEU A 136 -0.27 6.20 6.73
C LEU A 136 -0.34 5.79 8.20
N LEU A 137 0.67 5.08 8.71
CA LEU A 137 0.77 4.69 10.11
C LEU A 137 0.79 5.91 11.04
N ARG A 138 1.56 6.96 10.69
CA ARG A 138 1.56 8.23 11.45
C ARG A 138 0.18 8.88 11.47
N LYS A 139 -0.59 8.77 10.38
CA LYS A 139 -1.95 9.31 10.28
C LYS A 139 -2.98 8.49 11.07
N LEU A 140 -2.75 7.20 11.25
CA LEU A 140 -3.60 6.30 12.04
C LEU A 140 -3.38 6.45 13.55
N ARG A 141 -2.17 6.85 13.97
CA ARG A 141 -1.87 7.09 15.39
C ARG A 141 -2.50 8.39 15.86
N PRO A 142 -3.06 8.45 17.08
CA PRO A 142 -3.48 9.72 17.64
C PRO A 142 -2.30 10.68 17.73
N PRO A 143 -2.53 12.00 17.57
CA PRO A 143 -1.47 12.99 17.73
C PRO A 143 -0.83 12.85 19.11
N ILE A 144 0.51 12.79 19.15
CA ILE A 144 1.26 12.80 20.41
C ILE A 144 0.94 14.14 21.09
N PRO A 145 0.43 14.15 22.34
CA PRO A 145 0.21 15.40 23.07
C PRO A 145 1.52 16.22 23.09
N LYS A 146 1.47 17.45 22.66
CA LYS A 146 2.62 18.35 22.82
C LYS A 146 2.94 18.41 24.31
N ALA A 147 4.15 18.03 24.69
CA ALA A 147 4.63 18.23 26.06
C ALA A 147 4.41 19.73 26.40
N SER A 148 3.59 19.99 27.41
CA SER A 148 3.46 21.34 27.92
C SER A 148 4.82 21.77 28.45
N ALA A 149 5.44 22.74 27.79
CA ALA A 149 6.65 23.36 28.29
C ALA A 149 6.26 24.14 29.55
N THR A 150 6.31 23.49 30.69
CA THR A 150 6.24 24.18 32.00
C THR A 150 7.60 24.80 32.19
N VAL A 151 7.76 26.02 31.70
CA VAL A 151 8.87 26.86 32.12
C VAL A 151 8.56 27.29 33.55
N SER A 152 9.16 26.63 34.54
CA SER A 152 9.19 27.12 35.90
C SER A 152 10.23 28.24 35.94
N ASN A 153 9.77 29.47 35.89
CA ASN A 153 10.58 30.62 36.33
C ASN A 153 10.67 30.55 37.86
N SER A 154 11.84 30.26 38.36
CA SER A 154 12.28 30.53 39.74
C SER A 154 13.49 31.42 39.66
#